data_a0a91b956e23a833e517ea355a4215fb
#
_entry.id   a0a91b956e23a833e517ea355a4215fb
#
_cell.length_a   1.000
_cell.length_b   1.000
_cell.length_c   1.000
_cell.angle_alpha   90.00
_cell.angle_beta   90.00
_cell.angle_gamma   90.00
#
_symmetry.space_group_name_H-M   'P 1'
#
loop_
_entity.id
_entity.type
_entity.pdbx_description
1 polymer ?
#
loop_
_entity_poly.entity_id
_entity_poly.type
_entity_poly.pdbx_seq_one_letter_code
_entity_poly.pdbx_strand_id
1 'polypeptide(L)'
;MTMAAHDSSARWRTFFTEAKEAEIVLLLSKQSENAVLDITFHELQAFDPEFAEDVLKDPRKIINNGRTTLTEICRERGEDLDCLIRVGELPKDSRRDLRDMGSRDIEMLRSAEVICTKISEIKPRIHRAVFQCENCGHTLEMIQENERELKEPLKCPDETGCGESAGRAGGTRFNLVMNVSRMVNNQWIEVQEVPENVPSGAQPSRGQVLVEGDLVNKHLPGQRVVINVIPVVHSEVKRNKKTPMFDIIYHLVSSEHESTPFTEIKISDEDRQAIIDIGSRPDLLQLMQRSIAPSVYATGVVHFVKRSLALQLFGGVSRVNKDATRSRGDIHILLMGDPGVAKSQLLNYMSKLSPRGMFATGGGVSGAGLTAAAVRDDFGGGGRFALEAGVLPLSDRGMAAIDEFDKISAEDRATMHPAMEQQRLDVSKGGVKATLNTRCAV
;
A
#
# COMPACT_ATOMS: atom_id res chain seq x y z
N MET A 1 -22.67 27.79 -7.09
CA MET A 1 -21.42 27.00 -7.00
C MET A 1 -20.21 27.80 -6.48
N THR A 2 -20.12 29.09 -6.71
CA THR A 2 -18.99 29.95 -6.28
C THR A 2 -18.94 30.29 -4.78
N MET A 3 -20.06 30.41 -4.08
CA MET A 3 -20.09 30.76 -2.64
C MET A 3 -19.50 29.65 -1.73
N ALA A 4 -19.83 28.38 -1.96
CA ALA A 4 -19.32 27.27 -1.14
C ALA A 4 -17.82 27.00 -1.31
N ALA A 5 -17.21 27.39 -2.45
CA ALA A 5 -15.79 27.26 -2.66
C ALA A 5 -14.97 28.33 -1.90
N HIS A 6 -15.51 29.55 -1.82
CA HIS A 6 -14.92 30.62 -1.01
C HIS A 6 -14.96 30.33 0.49
N ASP A 7 -16.01 29.65 0.97
CA ASP A 7 -16.15 29.25 2.36
C ASP A 7 -15.11 28.18 2.76
N SER A 8 -14.91 27.15 1.92
CA SER A 8 -13.92 26.09 2.21
C SER A 8 -12.46 26.59 2.21
N SER A 9 -12.11 27.52 1.30
CA SER A 9 -10.75 28.09 1.26
C SER A 9 -10.49 28.98 2.48
N ALA A 10 -11.46 29.74 2.94
CA ALA A 10 -11.36 30.56 4.16
C ALA A 10 -11.18 29.67 5.41
N ARG A 11 -11.96 28.58 5.53
CA ARG A 11 -11.83 27.62 6.64
C ARG A 11 -10.45 26.93 6.64
N TRP A 12 -9.94 26.52 5.47
CA TRP A 12 -8.59 25.99 5.36
C TRP A 12 -7.53 27.00 5.78
N ARG A 13 -7.64 28.25 5.35
CA ARG A 13 -6.68 29.29 5.72
C ARG A 13 -6.63 29.51 7.23
N THR A 14 -7.79 29.53 7.89
CA THR A 14 -7.86 29.63 9.35
C THR A 14 -7.24 28.41 10.02
N PHE A 15 -7.58 27.21 9.57
CA PHE A 15 -7.01 25.96 10.09
C PHE A 15 -5.48 25.93 9.99
N PHE A 16 -4.92 26.30 8.84
CA PHE A 16 -3.48 26.32 8.61
C PHE A 16 -2.75 27.34 9.48
N THR A 17 -3.36 28.49 9.70
CA THR A 17 -2.75 29.54 10.53
C THR A 17 -2.87 29.28 12.05
N GLU A 18 -3.96 28.66 12.51
CA GLU A 18 -4.20 28.42 13.92
C GLU A 18 -3.67 27.07 14.41
N ALA A 19 -3.86 25.99 13.62
CA ALA A 19 -3.57 24.64 14.05
C ALA A 19 -2.27 24.07 13.49
N LYS A 20 -1.81 24.50 12.29
CA LYS A 20 -0.70 23.86 11.56
C LYS A 20 0.47 24.80 11.25
N GLU A 21 0.55 25.96 11.90
CA GLU A 21 1.61 26.94 11.60
C GLU A 21 3.03 26.39 11.80
N ALA A 22 3.26 25.66 12.89
CA ALA A 22 4.57 25.07 13.20
C ALA A 22 5.00 24.04 12.15
N GLU A 23 4.07 23.22 11.66
CA GLU A 23 4.34 22.20 10.65
C GLU A 23 4.60 22.84 9.27
N ILE A 24 3.89 23.92 8.94
CA ILE A 24 4.11 24.68 7.70
C ILE A 24 5.50 25.33 7.70
N VAL A 25 5.94 25.88 8.82
CA VAL A 25 7.30 26.42 8.94
C VAL A 25 8.36 25.33 8.77
N LEU A 26 8.11 24.13 9.29
CA LEU A 26 8.99 22.98 9.10
C LEU A 26 9.01 22.51 7.63
N LEU A 27 7.88 22.55 6.94
CA LEU A 27 7.80 22.22 5.51
C LEU A 27 8.63 23.19 4.66
N LEU A 28 8.53 24.49 4.95
CA LEU A 28 9.31 25.52 4.26
C LEU A 28 10.83 25.36 4.48
N SER A 29 11.23 24.86 5.66
CA SER A 29 12.66 24.64 5.96
C SER A 29 13.28 23.44 5.25
N LYS A 30 12.49 22.45 4.82
CA LYS A 30 12.98 21.18 4.25
C LYS A 30 13.34 21.24 2.76
N GLN A 31 13.03 22.30 2.02
CA GLN A 31 13.32 22.48 0.58
C GLN A 31 13.08 21.22 -0.28
N SER A 32 12.04 20.44 0.02
CA SER A 32 11.70 19.29 -0.81
C SER A 32 10.79 19.72 -1.95
N GLU A 33 11.01 19.19 -3.16
CA GLU A 33 10.20 19.51 -4.34
C GLU A 33 8.70 19.23 -4.14
N ASN A 34 8.34 18.31 -3.23
CA ASN A 34 6.96 18.00 -2.85
C ASN A 34 6.81 18.19 -1.33
N ALA A 35 6.15 19.26 -0.95
CA ALA A 35 5.78 19.52 0.45
C ALA A 35 4.47 18.77 0.76
N VAL A 36 4.52 17.82 1.68
CA VAL A 36 3.34 17.04 2.12
C VAL A 36 2.97 17.44 3.53
N LEU A 37 1.72 17.83 3.73
CA LEU A 37 1.15 18.11 5.04
C LEU A 37 0.18 16.98 5.42
N ASP A 38 0.53 16.24 6.45
CA ASP A 38 -0.32 15.20 7.01
C ASP A 38 -1.25 15.83 8.05
N ILE A 39 -2.54 15.53 7.92
CA ILE A 39 -3.60 16.03 8.79
C ILE A 39 -4.40 14.84 9.28
N THR A 40 -4.60 14.72 10.59
CA THR A 40 -5.50 13.71 11.14
C THR A 40 -6.94 14.20 11.09
N PHE A 41 -7.89 13.28 10.86
CA PHE A 41 -9.30 13.62 10.89
C PHE A 41 -9.72 14.21 12.25
N HIS A 42 -9.10 13.72 13.33
CA HIS A 42 -9.36 14.22 14.67
C HIS A 42 -8.99 15.70 14.84
N GLU A 43 -7.91 16.17 14.22
CA GLU A 43 -7.54 17.58 14.24
C GLU A 43 -8.55 18.46 13.52
N LEU A 44 -9.06 17.99 12.36
CA LEU A 44 -10.14 18.69 11.63
C LEU A 44 -11.42 18.73 12.45
N GLN A 45 -11.78 17.62 13.09
CA GLN A 45 -12.97 17.52 13.93
C GLN A 45 -12.88 18.40 15.18
N ALA A 46 -11.70 18.52 15.77
CA ALA A 46 -11.47 19.39 16.92
C ALA A 46 -11.55 20.87 16.56
N PHE A 47 -11.17 21.23 15.33
CA PHE A 47 -11.22 22.60 14.82
C PHE A 47 -12.64 22.99 14.41
N ASP A 48 -13.28 22.21 13.52
CA ASP A 48 -14.64 22.44 13.01
C ASP A 48 -15.29 21.08 12.62
N PRO A 49 -16.23 20.57 13.44
CA PRO A 49 -16.89 19.29 13.17
C PRO A 49 -17.67 19.25 11.84
N GLU A 50 -18.32 20.35 11.44
CA GLU A 50 -19.05 20.41 10.17
C GLU A 50 -18.10 20.36 8.98
N PHE A 51 -16.99 21.07 9.08
CA PHE A 51 -15.95 21.05 8.05
C PHE A 51 -15.33 19.67 7.89
N ALA A 52 -15.07 18.96 8.99
CA ALA A 52 -14.56 17.59 8.96
C ALA A 52 -15.55 16.63 8.25
N GLU A 53 -16.86 16.76 8.50
CA GLU A 53 -17.87 15.99 7.78
C GLU A 53 -17.93 16.34 6.29
N ASP A 54 -17.78 17.62 5.93
CA ASP A 54 -17.75 18.06 4.54
C ASP A 54 -16.57 17.44 3.79
N VAL A 55 -15.39 17.31 4.44
CA VAL A 55 -14.21 16.60 3.88
C VAL A 55 -14.52 15.14 3.57
N LEU A 56 -15.35 14.46 4.37
CA LEU A 56 -15.76 13.07 4.08
C LEU A 56 -16.75 13.00 2.91
N LYS A 57 -17.62 14.00 2.73
CA LYS A 57 -18.69 14.01 1.72
C LYS A 57 -18.22 14.48 0.34
N ASP A 58 -17.34 15.48 0.27
CA ASP A 58 -16.80 16.03 -0.99
C ASP A 58 -15.26 16.21 -0.89
N PRO A 59 -14.52 15.12 -0.69
CA PRO A 59 -13.09 15.18 -0.40
C PRO A 59 -12.29 15.80 -1.55
N ARG A 60 -12.61 15.48 -2.81
CA ARG A 60 -11.83 15.97 -3.95
C ARG A 60 -11.81 17.49 -4.01
N LYS A 61 -12.97 18.09 -3.92
CA LYS A 61 -13.11 19.54 -4.00
C LYS A 61 -12.46 20.23 -2.79
N ILE A 62 -12.73 19.73 -1.59
CA ILE A 62 -12.28 20.38 -0.37
C ILE A 62 -10.77 20.22 -0.19
N ILE A 63 -10.20 19.03 -0.44
CA ILE A 63 -8.75 18.79 -0.37
C ILE A 63 -8.03 19.61 -1.46
N ASN A 64 -8.57 19.71 -2.67
CA ASN A 64 -7.97 20.56 -3.72
C ASN A 64 -7.99 22.03 -3.35
N ASN A 65 -9.07 22.54 -2.76
CA ASN A 65 -9.12 23.91 -2.25
C ASN A 65 -8.07 24.13 -1.13
N GLY A 66 -7.94 23.16 -0.23
CA GLY A 66 -6.92 23.19 0.81
C GLY A 66 -5.51 23.24 0.23
N ARG A 67 -5.24 22.37 -0.76
CA ARG A 67 -3.96 22.35 -1.49
C ARG A 67 -3.63 23.69 -2.13
N THR A 68 -4.60 24.30 -2.81
CA THR A 68 -4.44 25.62 -3.42
C THR A 68 -4.15 26.68 -2.35
N THR A 69 -4.93 26.70 -1.28
CA THR A 69 -4.75 27.63 -0.16
C THR A 69 -3.39 27.48 0.53
N LEU A 70 -2.94 26.24 0.75
CA LEU A 70 -1.62 25.95 1.33
C LEU A 70 -0.48 26.42 0.41
N THR A 71 -0.60 26.18 -0.91
CA THR A 71 0.36 26.66 -1.90
C THR A 71 0.41 28.20 -1.93
N GLU A 72 -0.74 28.88 -1.80
CA GLU A 72 -0.79 30.34 -1.70
C GLU A 72 -0.08 30.86 -0.44
N ILE A 73 -0.32 30.24 0.71
CA ILE A 73 0.36 30.58 1.97
C ILE A 73 1.87 30.40 1.85
N CYS A 74 2.35 29.30 1.23
CA CYS A 74 3.77 29.07 0.99
C CYS A 74 4.36 30.16 0.08
N ARG A 75 3.64 30.53 -0.98
CA ARG A 75 4.06 31.57 -1.93
C ARG A 75 4.08 32.96 -1.29
N GLU A 76 3.13 33.30 -0.41
CA GLU A 76 3.14 34.52 0.39
C GLU A 76 4.36 34.61 1.33
N ARG A 77 4.91 33.46 1.73
CA ARG A 77 6.11 33.34 2.58
C ARG A 77 7.43 33.26 1.76
N GLY A 78 7.35 33.36 0.43
CA GLY A 78 8.51 33.46 -0.47
C GLY A 78 8.97 32.14 -1.09
N GLU A 79 8.24 31.02 -0.89
CA GLU A 79 8.57 29.71 -1.43
C GLU A 79 7.48 29.24 -2.41
N ASP A 80 7.86 28.90 -3.65
CA ASP A 80 6.92 28.36 -4.65
C ASP A 80 6.94 26.82 -4.63
N LEU A 81 6.29 26.25 -3.61
CA LEU A 81 6.21 24.82 -3.39
C LEU A 81 4.85 24.28 -3.86
N ASP A 82 4.84 23.12 -4.50
CA ASP A 82 3.60 22.39 -4.80
C ASP A 82 3.24 21.52 -3.59
N CYS A 83 2.27 22.00 -2.80
CA CYS A 83 1.90 21.37 -1.54
C CYS A 83 0.86 20.27 -1.77
N LEU A 84 1.01 19.14 -1.07
CA LEU A 84 0.05 18.06 -1.01
C LEU A 84 -0.54 17.96 0.41
N ILE A 85 -1.81 17.64 0.49
CA ILE A 85 -2.50 17.41 1.76
C ILE A 85 -2.91 15.95 1.83
N ARG A 86 -2.63 15.31 2.95
CA ARG A 86 -3.03 13.93 3.26
C ARG A 86 -3.93 13.95 4.49
N VAL A 87 -5.09 13.33 4.37
CA VAL A 87 -6.04 13.20 5.50
C VAL A 87 -6.03 11.74 5.94
N GLY A 88 -5.60 11.50 7.17
CA GLY A 88 -5.50 10.19 7.78
C GLY A 88 -6.34 10.03 9.03
N GLU A 89 -6.24 8.87 9.68
CA GLU A 89 -6.94 8.52 10.93
C GLU A 89 -8.45 8.77 10.86
N LEU A 90 -9.09 8.24 9.81
CA LEU A 90 -10.52 8.43 9.59
C LEU A 90 -11.34 7.76 10.70
N PRO A 91 -12.55 8.30 11.02
CA PRO A 91 -13.42 7.74 12.04
C PRO A 91 -13.88 6.32 11.64
N LYS A 92 -14.15 5.50 12.66
CA LYS A 92 -14.60 4.10 12.46
C LYS A 92 -15.84 3.98 11.58
N ASP A 93 -16.70 4.97 11.60
CA ASP A 93 -17.92 5.00 10.78
C ASP A 93 -17.64 5.16 9.29
N SER A 94 -16.47 5.66 8.91
CA SER A 94 -16.00 5.75 7.53
C SER A 94 -15.36 4.45 7.02
N ARG A 95 -15.10 3.48 7.92
CA ARG A 95 -14.49 2.20 7.56
C ARG A 95 -15.51 1.30 6.87
N ARG A 96 -15.11 0.76 5.71
CA ARG A 96 -15.91 -0.15 4.88
C ARG A 96 -15.02 -1.25 4.34
N ASP A 97 -15.56 -2.45 4.23
CA ASP A 97 -14.92 -3.51 3.47
C ASP A 97 -15.05 -3.23 1.96
N LEU A 98 -14.09 -3.68 1.14
CA LEU A 98 -14.12 -3.41 -0.30
C LEU A 98 -15.39 -3.90 -0.98
N ARG A 99 -15.96 -5.02 -0.50
CA ARG A 99 -17.22 -5.58 -1.00
C ARG A 99 -18.44 -4.70 -0.73
N ASP A 100 -18.40 -3.93 0.34
CA ASP A 100 -19.50 -3.07 0.78
C ASP A 100 -19.41 -1.66 0.20
N MET A 101 -18.26 -1.33 -0.40
CA MET A 101 -18.08 -0.07 -1.12
C MET A 101 -18.87 -0.09 -2.43
N GLY A 102 -19.97 0.62 -2.47
CA GLY A 102 -20.90 0.64 -3.60
C GLY A 102 -21.26 2.05 -4.05
N SER A 103 -22.38 2.15 -4.75
CA SER A 103 -22.86 3.41 -5.35
C SER A 103 -23.06 4.57 -4.35
N ARG A 104 -23.25 4.27 -3.06
CA ARG A 104 -23.42 5.28 -2.00
C ARG A 104 -22.11 5.91 -1.53
N ASP A 105 -20.98 5.24 -1.79
CA ASP A 105 -19.65 5.67 -1.33
C ASP A 105 -18.85 6.36 -2.44
N ILE A 106 -19.43 6.44 -3.65
CA ILE A 106 -18.79 7.10 -4.80
C ILE A 106 -18.53 8.58 -4.45
N GLU A 107 -17.31 9.05 -4.75
CA GLU A 107 -16.80 10.40 -4.48
C GLU A 107 -16.74 10.76 -2.97
N MET A 108 -16.90 9.80 -2.06
CA MET A 108 -16.76 10.01 -0.61
C MET A 108 -15.42 9.47 -0.12
N LEU A 109 -14.87 10.06 0.94
CA LEU A 109 -13.66 9.57 1.58
C LEU A 109 -14.00 8.41 2.51
N ARG A 110 -13.44 7.24 2.22
CA ARG A 110 -13.64 5.98 2.97
C ARG A 110 -12.33 5.35 3.37
N SER A 111 -12.36 4.58 4.44
CA SER A 111 -11.24 3.80 4.92
C SER A 111 -11.50 2.32 4.73
N ALA A 112 -10.50 1.56 4.29
CA ALA A 112 -10.55 0.11 4.17
C ALA A 112 -9.25 -0.54 4.62
N GLU A 113 -9.38 -1.67 5.30
CA GLU A 113 -8.26 -2.54 5.62
C GLU A 113 -8.06 -3.56 4.51
N VAL A 114 -6.85 -3.58 3.94
CA VAL A 114 -6.56 -4.38 2.75
C VAL A 114 -5.16 -4.98 2.79
N ILE A 115 -4.95 -5.98 1.93
CA ILE A 115 -3.63 -6.54 1.63
C ILE A 115 -3.25 -6.12 0.21
N CYS A 116 -2.07 -5.55 0.03
CA CYS A 116 -1.52 -5.27 -1.29
C CYS A 116 -1.13 -6.58 -1.96
N THR A 117 -1.73 -6.91 -3.11
CA THR A 117 -1.42 -8.15 -3.84
C THR A 117 -0.43 -7.93 -4.95
N LYS A 118 -0.61 -6.86 -5.74
CA LYS A 118 0.26 -6.52 -6.86
C LYS A 118 0.55 -5.04 -6.92
N ILE A 119 1.70 -4.70 -7.49
CA ILE A 119 2.14 -3.32 -7.66
C ILE A 119 2.67 -3.16 -9.08
N SER A 120 2.19 -2.13 -9.79
CA SER A 120 2.64 -1.81 -11.15
C SER A 120 3.97 -1.04 -11.14
N GLU A 121 4.55 -0.88 -12.32
CA GLU A 121 5.64 0.07 -12.53
C GLU A 121 5.16 1.52 -12.29
N ILE A 122 6.11 2.37 -11.89
CA ILE A 122 5.88 3.80 -11.75
C ILE A 122 5.83 4.43 -13.14
N LYS A 123 4.76 5.16 -13.42
CA LYS A 123 4.59 5.90 -14.67
C LYS A 123 4.35 7.39 -14.38
N PRO A 124 5.05 8.31 -15.07
CA PRO A 124 4.70 9.72 -14.98
C PRO A 124 3.35 9.97 -15.68
N ARG A 125 2.45 10.70 -15.02
CA ARG A 125 1.16 11.14 -15.52
C ARG A 125 1.15 12.66 -15.58
N ILE A 126 0.60 13.22 -16.64
CA ILE A 126 0.38 14.66 -16.72
C ILE A 126 -0.80 15.00 -15.79
N HIS A 127 -0.52 15.76 -14.75
CA HIS A 127 -1.55 16.28 -13.84
C HIS A 127 -2.07 17.65 -14.34
N ARG A 128 -1.14 18.51 -14.79
CA ARG A 128 -1.44 19.82 -15.30
C ARG A 128 -0.85 19.96 -16.70
N ALA A 129 -1.71 19.89 -17.71
CA ALA A 129 -1.34 19.97 -19.12
C ALA A 129 -1.37 21.41 -19.61
N VAL A 130 -0.32 21.84 -20.27
CA VAL A 130 -0.26 23.14 -20.95
C VAL A 130 -0.40 22.88 -22.44
N PHE A 131 -1.44 23.45 -23.02
CA PHE A 131 -1.72 23.38 -24.45
C PHE A 131 -1.45 24.72 -25.12
N GLN A 132 -0.85 24.70 -26.31
CA GLN A 132 -0.63 25.87 -27.14
C GLN A 132 -1.54 25.82 -28.34
N CYS A 133 -2.28 26.88 -28.56
CA CYS A 133 -3.11 27.06 -29.73
C CYS A 133 -2.24 27.28 -30.98
N GLU A 134 -2.45 26.51 -32.07
CA GLU A 134 -1.69 26.66 -33.32
C GLU A 134 -1.93 27.99 -34.02
N ASN A 135 -3.14 28.55 -33.92
CA ASN A 135 -3.50 29.75 -34.65
C ASN A 135 -2.96 31.05 -34.02
N CYS A 136 -3.04 31.18 -32.69
CA CYS A 136 -2.67 32.42 -32.02
C CYS A 136 -1.48 32.28 -31.06
N GLY A 137 -0.97 31.07 -30.83
CA GLY A 137 0.14 30.80 -29.88
C GLY A 137 -0.22 30.95 -28.42
N HIS A 138 -1.49 31.25 -28.07
CA HIS A 138 -1.94 31.35 -26.68
C HIS A 138 -1.80 30.03 -25.96
N THR A 139 -1.35 30.08 -24.72
CA THR A 139 -1.18 28.88 -23.86
C THR A 139 -2.33 28.75 -22.87
N LEU A 140 -2.87 27.54 -22.80
CA LEU A 140 -3.96 27.15 -21.93
C LEU A 140 -3.51 26.07 -20.95
N GLU A 141 -3.75 26.29 -19.69
CA GLU A 141 -3.46 25.32 -18.65
C GLU A 141 -4.74 24.57 -18.27
N MET A 142 -4.69 23.24 -18.26
CA MET A 142 -5.82 22.39 -17.90
C MET A 142 -5.39 21.30 -16.92
N ILE A 143 -6.15 21.14 -15.83
CA ILE A 143 -5.99 20.03 -14.90
C ILE A 143 -6.61 18.77 -15.53
N GLN A 144 -5.84 17.70 -15.55
CA GLN A 144 -6.25 16.40 -16.07
C GLN A 144 -6.81 15.55 -14.92
N GLU A 145 -8.13 15.51 -14.83
CA GLU A 145 -8.84 14.74 -13.80
C GLU A 145 -8.95 13.24 -14.15
N ASN A 146 -8.98 12.93 -15.47
CA ASN A 146 -9.10 11.55 -15.93
C ASN A 146 -7.72 10.88 -16.00
N GLU A 147 -7.59 9.67 -15.48
CA GLU A 147 -6.33 8.94 -15.42
C GLU A 147 -5.95 8.24 -16.73
N ARG A 148 -6.93 7.97 -17.59
CA ARG A 148 -6.75 7.18 -18.82
C ARG A 148 -6.83 7.99 -20.10
N GLU A 149 -7.50 9.14 -20.07
CA GLU A 149 -7.73 9.95 -21.25
C GLU A 149 -7.23 11.39 -21.04
N LEU A 150 -6.41 11.87 -21.96
CA LEU A 150 -5.98 13.25 -21.97
C LEU A 150 -7.11 14.10 -22.55
N LYS A 151 -7.65 15.03 -21.75
CA LYS A 151 -8.65 16.01 -22.23
C LYS A 151 -7.96 17.19 -22.88
N GLU A 152 -8.28 17.43 -24.15
CA GLU A 152 -7.82 18.61 -24.87
C GLU A 152 -8.81 19.76 -24.74
N PRO A 153 -8.36 21.03 -24.85
CA PRO A 153 -9.25 22.18 -24.85
C PRO A 153 -10.20 22.12 -26.04
N LEU A 154 -11.47 22.47 -25.82
CA LEU A 154 -12.49 22.50 -26.87
C LEU A 154 -12.53 23.84 -27.62
N LYS A 155 -12.06 24.92 -26.99
CA LYS A 155 -12.10 26.28 -27.52
C LYS A 155 -10.93 27.09 -26.97
N CYS A 156 -10.35 27.95 -27.83
CA CYS A 156 -9.43 28.99 -27.41
C CYS A 156 -10.21 30.13 -26.75
N PRO A 157 -9.74 30.75 -25.65
CA PRO A 157 -10.45 31.87 -25.02
C PRO A 157 -10.70 33.05 -25.99
N ASP A 158 -11.86 33.69 -25.86
CA ASP A 158 -12.21 34.84 -26.71
C ASP A 158 -11.46 36.11 -26.29
N GLU A 159 -11.17 36.25 -24.97
CA GLU A 159 -10.57 37.49 -24.44
C GLU A 159 -9.05 37.53 -24.57
N THR A 160 -8.38 36.35 -24.47
CA THR A 160 -6.91 36.24 -24.43
C THR A 160 -6.34 35.48 -25.62
N GLY A 161 -7.19 34.85 -26.44
CA GLY A 161 -6.83 34.03 -27.60
C GLY A 161 -7.62 34.39 -28.87
N CYS A 162 -7.73 33.44 -29.80
CA CYS A 162 -8.43 33.64 -31.08
C CYS A 162 -9.93 33.29 -31.07
N GLY A 163 -10.46 32.74 -29.98
CA GLY A 163 -11.88 32.36 -29.88
C GLY A 163 -12.30 31.14 -30.72
N GLU A 164 -11.38 30.49 -31.44
CA GLU A 164 -11.71 29.38 -32.33
C GLU A 164 -11.89 28.06 -31.61
N SER A 165 -12.81 27.22 -32.10
CA SER A 165 -13.10 25.90 -31.53
C SER A 165 -12.23 24.81 -32.16
N ALA A 166 -11.89 23.81 -31.36
CA ALA A 166 -11.14 22.65 -31.84
C ALA A 166 -11.97 21.75 -32.78
N GLY A 167 -11.34 21.12 -33.76
CA GLY A 167 -11.91 20.00 -34.52
C GLY A 167 -12.97 20.30 -35.56
N ARG A 168 -13.25 21.57 -35.88
CA ARG A 168 -14.11 21.96 -37.02
C ARG A 168 -13.27 22.29 -38.25
N ALA A 169 -13.84 22.15 -39.43
CA ALA A 169 -13.18 22.61 -40.68
C ALA A 169 -12.86 24.10 -40.56
N GLY A 170 -11.57 24.46 -40.53
CA GLY A 170 -11.06 25.81 -40.26
C GLY A 170 -10.86 26.15 -38.78
N GLY A 171 -11.09 25.23 -37.86
CA GLY A 171 -10.85 25.42 -36.42
C GLY A 171 -9.37 25.24 -36.00
N THR A 172 -9.06 25.63 -34.78
CA THR A 172 -7.71 25.53 -34.21
C THR A 172 -7.37 24.10 -33.75
N ARG A 173 -6.05 23.80 -33.66
CA ARG A 173 -5.50 22.64 -32.99
C ARG A 173 -4.73 23.09 -31.76
N PHE A 174 -4.67 22.20 -30.79
CA PHE A 174 -3.96 22.44 -29.57
C PHE A 174 -2.79 21.45 -29.45
N ASN A 175 -1.58 21.98 -29.35
CA ASN A 175 -0.38 21.16 -29.15
C ASN A 175 -0.04 21.10 -27.67
N LEU A 176 0.19 19.91 -27.17
CA LEU A 176 0.63 19.71 -25.80
C LEU A 176 2.10 20.11 -25.65
N VAL A 177 2.38 21.06 -24.74
CA VAL A 177 3.72 21.54 -24.44
C VAL A 177 4.29 20.79 -23.26
N MET A 178 5.03 19.71 -23.52
CA MET A 178 5.54 18.80 -22.50
C MET A 178 6.47 19.48 -21.48
N ASN A 179 7.34 20.40 -21.95
CA ASN A 179 8.37 21.04 -21.14
C ASN A 179 7.81 21.97 -20.03
N VAL A 180 6.56 22.43 -20.20
CA VAL A 180 5.89 23.33 -19.25
C VAL A 180 4.79 22.60 -18.48
N SER A 181 4.35 21.45 -19.00
CA SER A 181 3.35 20.60 -18.33
C SER A 181 3.93 19.93 -17.09
N ARG A 182 3.15 19.92 -16.01
CA ARG A 182 3.56 19.26 -14.75
C ARG A 182 3.14 17.81 -14.73
N MET A 183 4.10 16.93 -14.43
CA MET A 183 3.90 15.49 -14.31
C MET A 183 3.96 15.07 -12.84
N VAL A 184 3.16 14.08 -12.50
CA VAL A 184 3.15 13.43 -11.18
C VAL A 184 3.41 11.95 -11.39
N ASN A 185 4.27 11.36 -10.57
CA ASN A 185 4.46 9.92 -10.58
C ASN A 185 3.19 9.23 -10.11
N ASN A 186 2.74 8.24 -10.86
CA ASN A 186 1.62 7.41 -10.49
C ASN A 186 2.00 5.93 -10.49
N GLN A 187 1.27 5.16 -9.70
CA GLN A 187 1.45 3.73 -9.56
C GLN A 187 0.10 3.08 -9.29
N TRP A 188 -0.16 1.95 -9.92
CA TRP A 188 -1.34 1.16 -9.66
C TRP A 188 -1.02 0.06 -8.66
N ILE A 189 -1.91 -0.14 -7.69
CA ILE A 189 -1.81 -1.21 -6.71
C ILE A 189 -3.11 -2.02 -6.78
N GLU A 190 -3.00 -3.34 -6.89
CA GLU A 190 -4.13 -4.24 -6.68
C GLU A 190 -4.16 -4.60 -5.20
N VAL A 191 -5.30 -4.40 -4.59
CA VAL A 191 -5.56 -4.70 -3.18
C VAL A 191 -6.65 -5.75 -3.05
N GLN A 192 -6.60 -6.51 -1.97
CA GLN A 192 -7.56 -7.54 -1.63
C GLN A 192 -8.00 -7.37 -0.19
N GLU A 193 -9.25 -7.73 0.10
CA GLU A 193 -9.75 -7.82 1.48
C GLU A 193 -8.92 -8.77 2.32
N VAL A 194 -8.80 -8.45 3.59
CA VAL A 194 -8.13 -9.29 4.59
C VAL A 194 -8.94 -10.58 4.75
N PRO A 195 -8.33 -11.78 4.57
CA PRO A 195 -9.07 -13.05 4.60
C PRO A 195 -9.85 -13.29 5.89
N GLU A 196 -9.37 -12.76 7.03
CA GLU A 196 -10.02 -12.91 8.33
C GLU A 196 -11.36 -12.17 8.42
N ASN A 197 -11.53 -11.10 7.63
CA ASN A 197 -12.76 -10.30 7.60
C ASN A 197 -13.80 -10.86 6.61
N VAL A 198 -13.39 -11.85 5.78
CA VAL A 198 -14.25 -12.44 4.75
C VAL A 198 -15.16 -13.50 5.36
N PRO A 199 -16.50 -13.44 5.16
CA PRO A 199 -17.41 -14.48 5.60
C PRO A 199 -17.03 -15.86 5.04
N SER A 200 -17.22 -16.91 5.85
CA SER A 200 -16.89 -18.28 5.46
C SER A 200 -17.56 -18.68 4.13
N GLY A 201 -16.76 -19.11 3.16
CA GLY A 201 -17.23 -19.52 1.84
C GLY A 201 -17.35 -18.41 0.79
N ALA A 202 -17.13 -17.14 1.15
CA ALA A 202 -17.05 -16.05 0.20
C ALA A 202 -15.61 -15.88 -0.33
N GLN A 203 -15.48 -15.43 -1.58
CA GLN A 203 -14.19 -15.01 -2.11
C GLN A 203 -13.87 -13.59 -1.67
N PRO A 204 -12.60 -13.28 -1.33
CA PRO A 204 -12.20 -11.92 -1.00
C PRO A 204 -12.35 -11.00 -2.22
N SER A 205 -12.93 -9.83 -2.02
CA SER A 205 -13.04 -8.81 -3.07
C SER A 205 -11.68 -8.21 -3.36
N ARG A 206 -11.46 -7.82 -4.62
CA ARG A 206 -10.25 -7.15 -5.09
C ARG A 206 -10.59 -5.78 -5.64
N GLY A 207 -9.66 -4.85 -5.49
CA GLY A 207 -9.82 -3.49 -5.99
C GLY A 207 -8.54 -2.96 -6.61
N GLN A 208 -8.69 -2.00 -7.53
CA GLN A 208 -7.56 -1.28 -8.12
C GLN A 208 -7.43 0.08 -7.45
N VAL A 209 -6.27 0.34 -6.88
CA VAL A 209 -5.95 1.60 -6.19
C VAL A 209 -4.94 2.39 -7.01
N LEU A 210 -5.27 3.63 -7.31
CA LEU A 210 -4.35 4.59 -7.93
C LEU A 210 -3.62 5.34 -6.84
N VAL A 211 -2.30 5.29 -6.89
CA VAL A 211 -1.40 5.94 -5.95
C VAL A 211 -0.61 7.02 -6.66
N GLU A 212 -0.55 8.22 -6.10
CA GLU A 212 0.09 9.37 -6.71
C GLU A 212 1.06 10.09 -5.75
N GLY A 213 2.07 10.72 -6.36
CA GLY A 213 3.00 11.60 -5.68
C GLY A 213 3.93 10.89 -4.72
N ASP A 214 3.94 11.34 -3.47
CA ASP A 214 4.81 10.86 -2.40
C ASP A 214 4.49 9.45 -1.88
N LEU A 215 3.26 8.96 -2.12
CA LEU A 215 2.83 7.62 -1.72
C LEU A 215 3.32 6.52 -2.67
N VAL A 216 3.84 6.90 -3.84
CA VAL A 216 4.41 5.97 -4.81
C VAL A 216 5.61 5.24 -4.20
N ASN A 217 5.68 3.93 -4.43
CA ASN A 217 6.76 3.04 -3.94
C ASN A 217 6.85 2.88 -2.41
N LYS A 218 5.82 3.30 -1.65
CA LYS A 218 5.77 3.09 -0.19
C LYS A 218 5.15 1.74 0.20
N HIS A 219 4.44 1.09 -0.70
CA HIS A 219 3.74 -0.17 -0.44
C HIS A 219 4.53 -1.36 -0.98
N LEU A 220 4.38 -2.51 -0.32
CA LEU A 220 5.00 -3.76 -0.74
C LEU A 220 3.92 -4.85 -0.94
N PRO A 221 4.10 -5.77 -1.92
CA PRO A 221 3.21 -6.92 -2.04
C PRO A 221 3.19 -7.75 -0.76
N GLY A 222 2.00 -8.20 -0.35
CA GLY A 222 1.77 -8.92 0.90
C GLY A 222 1.63 -8.06 2.14
N GLN A 223 1.79 -6.75 2.05
CA GLN A 223 1.66 -5.84 3.18
C GLN A 223 0.19 -5.56 3.50
N ARG A 224 -0.16 -5.62 4.79
CA ARG A 224 -1.44 -5.12 5.31
C ARG A 224 -1.35 -3.61 5.52
N VAL A 225 -2.34 -2.91 5.01
CA VAL A 225 -2.43 -1.46 5.12
C VAL A 225 -3.89 -1.04 5.29
N VAL A 226 -4.10 -0.01 6.06
CA VAL A 226 -5.36 0.73 6.06
C VAL A 226 -5.22 1.83 5.00
N ILE A 227 -6.05 1.78 3.99
CA ILE A 227 -6.07 2.77 2.91
C ILE A 227 -7.25 3.72 3.11
N ASN A 228 -6.99 5.01 2.99
CA ASN A 228 -8.01 6.04 2.96
C ASN A 228 -8.18 6.47 1.50
N VAL A 229 -9.33 6.16 0.91
CA VAL A 229 -9.55 6.21 -0.53
C VAL A 229 -10.84 6.95 -0.90
N ILE A 230 -10.85 7.48 -2.11
CA ILE A 230 -12.03 8.02 -2.77
C ILE A 230 -12.42 7.05 -3.88
N PRO A 231 -13.54 6.31 -3.77
CA PRO A 231 -14.05 5.47 -4.84
C PRO A 231 -14.55 6.33 -6.03
N VAL A 232 -14.08 6.03 -7.20
CA VAL A 232 -14.41 6.74 -8.44
C VAL A 232 -14.90 5.75 -9.47
N VAL A 233 -15.93 6.13 -10.21
CA VAL A 233 -16.47 5.31 -11.28
C VAL A 233 -15.74 5.54 -12.59
N HIS A 234 -15.40 4.45 -13.24
CA HIS A 234 -14.78 4.47 -14.57
C HIS A 234 -15.65 3.75 -15.58
N SER A 235 -15.93 4.40 -16.71
CA SER A 235 -16.74 3.79 -17.78
C SER A 235 -15.93 2.75 -18.55
N GLU A 236 -16.40 1.52 -18.62
CA GLU A 236 -15.85 0.50 -19.50
C GLU A 236 -16.27 0.78 -20.94
N VAL A 237 -15.32 1.14 -21.80
CA VAL A 237 -15.57 1.31 -23.23
C VAL A 237 -15.25 -0.01 -23.94
N LYS A 238 -16.24 -0.82 -24.22
CA LYS A 238 -16.09 -2.01 -25.09
C LYS A 238 -16.50 -1.66 -26.53
N ARG A 239 -15.55 -1.74 -27.46
CA ARG A 239 -15.78 -1.59 -28.91
C ARG A 239 -16.60 -0.35 -29.30
N ASN A 240 -16.22 0.84 -28.80
CA ASN A 240 -16.91 2.12 -29.06
C ASN A 240 -18.39 2.21 -28.58
N LYS A 241 -18.83 1.30 -27.71
CA LYS A 241 -20.14 1.40 -27.06
C LYS A 241 -19.95 1.64 -25.56
N LYS A 242 -20.58 2.69 -25.05
CA LYS A 242 -20.65 2.94 -23.62
C LYS A 242 -21.58 1.90 -22.99
N THR A 243 -21.09 1.14 -22.02
CA THR A 243 -21.89 0.23 -21.23
C THR A 243 -22.47 0.95 -20.01
N PRO A 244 -23.65 0.56 -19.51
CA PRO A 244 -24.19 1.12 -18.27
C PRO A 244 -23.50 0.60 -17.00
N MET A 245 -22.53 -0.31 -17.15
CA MET A 245 -21.73 -0.83 -16.05
C MET A 245 -20.44 -0.01 -15.91
N PHE A 246 -20.06 0.27 -14.67
CA PHE A 246 -18.88 1.04 -14.34
C PHE A 246 -18.03 0.24 -13.39
N ASP A 247 -16.72 0.28 -13.58
CA ASP A 247 -15.75 -0.22 -12.63
C ASP A 247 -15.47 0.85 -11.57
N ILE A 248 -15.24 0.41 -10.34
CA ILE A 248 -14.84 1.30 -9.25
C ILE A 248 -13.31 1.25 -9.15
N ILE A 249 -12.70 2.41 -9.23
CA ILE A 249 -11.27 2.64 -8.99
C ILE A 249 -11.15 3.46 -7.71
N TYR A 250 -10.18 3.12 -6.89
CA TYR A 250 -9.93 3.77 -5.61
C TYR A 250 -8.75 4.73 -5.72
N HIS A 251 -8.96 6.03 -5.49
CA HIS A 251 -7.89 7.02 -5.41
C HIS A 251 -7.36 7.08 -3.99
N LEU A 252 -6.08 6.79 -3.81
CA LEU A 252 -5.43 6.83 -2.51
C LEU A 252 -5.20 8.27 -2.05
N VAL A 253 -5.78 8.63 -0.92
CA VAL A 253 -5.55 9.92 -0.24
C VAL A 253 -4.41 9.78 0.76
N SER A 254 -4.46 8.77 1.60
CA SER A 254 -3.43 8.43 2.59
C SER A 254 -3.44 6.93 2.88
N SER A 255 -2.39 6.44 3.48
CA SER A 255 -2.30 5.05 3.93
C SER A 255 -1.66 4.97 5.30
N GLU A 256 -2.20 4.10 6.12
CA GLU A 256 -1.72 3.83 7.46
C GLU A 256 -1.27 2.37 7.53
N HIS A 257 -0.12 2.14 8.09
CA HIS A 257 0.36 0.78 8.28
C HIS A 257 -0.25 0.23 9.57
N GLU A 258 -1.03 -0.83 9.48
CA GLU A 258 -1.63 -1.47 10.65
C GLU A 258 -0.58 -2.18 11.53
N SER A 259 0.51 -2.60 10.93
CA SER A 259 1.69 -3.08 11.63
C SER A 259 2.80 -2.05 11.47
N THR A 260 3.16 -1.38 12.55
CA THR A 260 4.48 -0.74 12.62
C THR A 260 5.52 -1.73 12.12
N PRO A 261 6.32 -1.37 11.08
CA PRO A 261 7.42 -2.24 10.66
C PRO A 261 8.18 -2.63 11.92
N PHE A 262 8.61 -3.90 12.03
CA PHE A 262 9.33 -4.40 13.23
C PHE A 262 10.50 -3.51 13.65
N THR A 263 11.03 -2.72 12.70
CA THR A 263 12.07 -1.70 12.91
C THR A 263 11.58 -0.46 13.67
N GLU A 264 10.27 -0.24 13.76
CA GLU A 264 9.65 0.97 14.35
C GLU A 264 8.78 0.68 15.58
N ILE A 265 8.73 -0.57 16.06
CA ILE A 265 8.05 -0.87 17.34
C ILE A 265 8.76 -0.09 18.43
N LYS A 266 8.12 0.95 18.90
CA LYS A 266 8.57 1.69 20.09
C LYS A 266 8.26 0.85 21.30
N ILE A 267 9.28 0.16 21.82
CA ILE A 267 9.19 -0.55 23.08
C ILE A 267 9.17 0.52 24.18
N SER A 268 8.08 0.57 24.94
CA SER A 268 7.99 1.46 26.09
C SER A 268 8.98 1.05 27.17
N ASP A 269 9.36 1.96 28.06
CA ASP A 269 10.26 1.62 29.17
C ASP A 269 9.61 0.57 30.12
N GLU A 270 8.30 0.59 30.23
CA GLU A 270 7.53 -0.40 30.98
C GLU A 270 7.61 -1.81 30.34
N ASP A 271 7.42 -1.89 29.02
CA ASP A 271 7.55 -3.14 28.27
C ASP A 271 8.98 -3.68 28.34
N ARG A 272 9.98 -2.79 28.26
CA ARG A 272 11.38 -3.17 28.38
C ARG A 272 11.68 -3.76 29.75
N GLN A 273 11.17 -3.15 30.82
CA GLN A 273 11.34 -3.68 32.16
C GLN A 273 10.65 -5.04 32.32
N ALA A 274 9.43 -5.17 31.81
CA ALA A 274 8.69 -6.44 31.83
C ALA A 274 9.43 -7.56 31.06
N ILE A 275 10.04 -7.26 29.93
CA ILE A 275 10.85 -8.22 29.15
C ILE A 275 12.09 -8.65 29.96
N ILE A 276 12.78 -7.72 30.62
CA ILE A 276 13.94 -8.02 31.46
C ILE A 276 13.53 -8.90 32.65
N ASP A 277 12.42 -8.59 33.29
CA ASP A 277 11.90 -9.33 34.43
C ASP A 277 11.52 -10.78 34.03
N ILE A 278 10.87 -10.97 32.89
CA ILE A 278 10.58 -12.28 32.32
C ILE A 278 11.88 -13.01 31.96
N GLY A 279 12.85 -12.33 31.35
CA GLY A 279 14.13 -12.89 30.93
C GLY A 279 15.01 -13.37 32.11
N SER A 280 14.87 -12.76 33.29
CA SER A 280 15.61 -13.12 34.49
C SER A 280 15.02 -14.31 35.25
N ARG A 281 13.86 -14.82 34.85
CA ARG A 281 13.21 -15.95 35.54
C ARG A 281 13.96 -17.26 35.33
N PRO A 282 14.18 -18.05 36.42
CA PRO A 282 14.84 -19.36 36.31
C PRO A 282 13.99 -20.41 35.56
N ASP A 283 12.66 -20.22 35.50
CA ASP A 283 11.71 -21.10 34.82
C ASP A 283 11.32 -20.63 33.41
N LEU A 284 12.08 -19.69 32.81
CA LEU A 284 11.80 -19.08 31.52
C LEU A 284 11.47 -20.09 30.39
N LEU A 285 12.28 -21.15 30.27
CA LEU A 285 12.04 -22.16 29.22
C LEU A 285 10.73 -22.94 29.44
N GLN A 286 10.35 -23.19 30.68
CA GLN A 286 9.08 -23.85 30.99
C GLN A 286 7.90 -22.93 30.75
N LEU A 287 8.05 -21.64 31.07
CA LEU A 287 7.04 -20.63 30.81
C LEU A 287 6.80 -20.51 29.30
N MET A 288 7.84 -20.41 28.48
CA MET A 288 7.74 -20.36 27.02
C MET A 288 7.09 -21.61 26.43
N GLN A 289 7.46 -22.80 26.89
CA GLN A 289 6.82 -24.04 26.46
C GLN A 289 5.32 -24.07 26.76
N ARG A 290 4.89 -23.53 27.89
CA ARG A 290 3.47 -23.47 28.26
C ARG A 290 2.71 -22.42 27.47
N SER A 291 3.37 -21.31 27.08
CA SER A 291 2.73 -20.23 26.31
C SER A 291 2.55 -20.57 24.84
N ILE A 292 3.39 -21.45 24.26
CA ILE A 292 3.21 -21.88 22.85
C ILE A 292 2.04 -22.85 22.78
N ALA A 293 1.04 -22.52 21.96
CA ALA A 293 -0.16 -23.30 21.71
C ALA A 293 -0.75 -23.92 22.98
N PRO A 294 -1.24 -23.13 23.96
CA PRO A 294 -1.66 -23.64 25.28
C PRO A 294 -2.78 -24.68 25.18
N SER A 295 -3.58 -24.66 24.11
CA SER A 295 -4.64 -25.64 23.83
C SER A 295 -4.11 -27.05 23.51
N VAL A 296 -2.84 -27.16 23.08
CA VAL A 296 -2.20 -28.44 22.78
C VAL A 296 -1.52 -28.96 24.06
N TYR A 297 -2.05 -30.04 24.62
CA TYR A 297 -1.48 -30.62 25.82
C TYR A 297 -0.09 -31.21 25.57
N ALA A 298 0.88 -30.78 26.35
CA ALA A 298 2.28 -31.16 26.16
C ALA A 298 2.62 -32.39 27.07
N THR A 299 2.74 -33.55 26.45
CA THR A 299 3.26 -34.77 27.08
C THR A 299 4.44 -35.31 26.27
N GLY A 300 5.43 -35.88 26.94
CA GLY A 300 6.54 -36.58 26.30
C GLY A 300 7.24 -35.75 25.23
N VAL A 301 7.18 -36.20 23.97
CA VAL A 301 7.85 -35.57 22.82
C VAL A 301 7.34 -34.17 22.52
N VAL A 302 6.05 -33.89 22.78
CA VAL A 302 5.46 -32.57 22.47
C VAL A 302 6.13 -31.45 23.28
N HIS A 303 6.66 -31.70 24.44
CA HIS A 303 7.46 -30.75 25.20
C HIS A 303 8.71 -30.31 24.43
N PHE A 304 9.43 -31.26 23.85
CA PHE A 304 10.61 -30.94 23.02
C PHE A 304 10.25 -30.18 21.78
N VAL A 305 9.14 -30.55 21.12
CA VAL A 305 8.64 -29.82 19.93
C VAL A 305 8.33 -28.37 20.26
N LYS A 306 7.55 -28.10 21.32
CA LYS A 306 7.25 -26.73 21.75
C LYS A 306 8.50 -25.93 22.12
N ARG A 307 9.47 -26.58 22.78
CA ARG A 307 10.76 -25.94 23.08
C ARG A 307 11.55 -25.62 21.81
N SER A 308 11.57 -26.54 20.86
CA SER A 308 12.25 -26.32 19.58
C SER A 308 11.60 -25.17 18.78
N LEU A 309 10.27 -25.09 18.76
CA LEU A 309 9.52 -24.00 18.14
C LEU A 309 9.78 -22.64 18.84
N ALA A 310 9.91 -22.65 20.18
CA ALA A 310 10.31 -21.43 20.90
C ALA A 310 11.68 -20.95 20.46
N LEU A 311 12.66 -21.86 20.39
CA LEU A 311 14.02 -21.54 19.94
C LEU A 311 14.06 -21.09 18.47
N GLN A 312 13.19 -21.64 17.62
CA GLN A 312 13.06 -21.22 16.23
C GLN A 312 12.61 -19.76 16.10
N LEU A 313 11.68 -19.30 16.96
CA LEU A 313 11.25 -17.90 16.97
C LEU A 313 12.38 -16.92 17.27
N PHE A 314 13.27 -17.26 18.20
CA PHE A 314 14.43 -16.43 18.52
C PHE A 314 15.52 -16.53 17.44
N GLY A 315 15.61 -17.68 16.78
CA GLY A 315 16.65 -17.95 15.80
C GLY A 315 18.06 -17.95 16.40
N GLY A 316 19.04 -17.98 15.53
CA GLY A 316 20.45 -17.82 15.85
C GLY A 316 21.02 -16.50 15.31
N VAL A 317 22.27 -16.22 15.64
CA VAL A 317 22.97 -15.03 15.16
C VAL A 317 23.55 -15.27 13.77
N SER A 318 23.12 -14.50 12.78
CA SER A 318 23.77 -14.52 11.47
C SER A 318 25.17 -13.90 11.55
N ARG A 319 26.15 -14.53 10.94
CA ARG A 319 27.55 -14.06 10.94
C ARG A 319 28.00 -13.80 9.51
N VAL A 320 28.72 -12.72 9.32
CA VAL A 320 29.46 -12.43 8.08
C VAL A 320 30.92 -12.68 8.36
N ASN A 321 31.50 -13.64 7.65
CA ASN A 321 32.90 -13.98 7.77
C ASN A 321 33.80 -12.91 7.08
N LYS A 322 35.09 -12.97 7.32
CA LYS A 322 36.07 -12.04 6.72
C LYS A 322 36.14 -12.11 5.19
N ASP A 323 35.76 -13.25 4.62
CA ASP A 323 35.67 -13.53 3.18
C ASP A 323 34.35 -13.11 2.55
N ALA A 324 33.52 -12.33 3.30
CA ALA A 324 32.17 -11.91 2.94
C ALA A 324 31.15 -13.06 2.80
N THR A 325 31.51 -14.30 3.14
CA THR A 325 30.52 -15.39 3.24
C THR A 325 29.62 -15.18 4.45
N ARG A 326 28.31 -15.45 4.26
CA ARG A 326 27.30 -15.27 5.30
C ARG A 326 26.84 -16.63 5.82
N SER A 327 26.96 -16.83 7.14
CA SER A 327 26.29 -17.92 7.85
C SER A 327 24.91 -17.48 8.29
N ARG A 328 23.89 -18.25 7.94
CA ARG A 328 22.52 -18.01 8.37
C ARG A 328 22.33 -18.21 9.87
N GLY A 329 21.41 -17.46 10.47
CA GLY A 329 20.94 -17.66 11.85
C GLY A 329 19.59 -18.35 11.94
N ASP A 330 18.84 -18.46 10.85
CA ASP A 330 17.49 -19.02 10.84
C ASP A 330 17.54 -20.56 11.03
N ILE A 331 16.65 -21.05 11.88
CA ILE A 331 16.53 -22.48 12.24
C ILE A 331 15.33 -23.05 11.49
N HIS A 332 15.55 -24.07 10.67
CA HIS A 332 14.47 -24.79 10.00
C HIS A 332 14.13 -26.04 10.80
N ILE A 333 12.82 -26.33 10.94
CA ILE A 333 12.30 -27.47 11.69
C ILE A 333 11.37 -28.29 10.81
N LEU A 334 11.62 -29.59 10.71
CA LEU A 334 10.73 -30.56 10.07
C LEU A 334 10.01 -31.38 11.13
N LEU A 335 8.67 -31.31 11.16
CA LEU A 335 7.82 -32.10 12.04
C LEU A 335 7.34 -33.35 11.31
N MET A 336 7.80 -34.53 11.75
CA MET A 336 7.35 -35.83 11.25
C MET A 336 6.61 -36.60 12.33
N GLY A 337 5.54 -37.27 11.96
CA GLY A 337 4.78 -38.09 12.93
C GLY A 337 3.39 -38.46 12.37
N ASP A 338 2.68 -39.27 13.11
CA ASP A 338 1.37 -39.79 12.75
C ASP A 338 0.29 -38.71 12.58
N PRO A 339 -0.80 -38.99 11.84
CA PRO A 339 -1.97 -38.13 11.83
C PRO A 339 -2.55 -37.89 13.21
N GLY A 340 -3.11 -36.71 13.46
CA GLY A 340 -3.80 -36.42 14.73
C GLY A 340 -2.92 -35.96 15.89
N VAL A 341 -1.59 -35.88 15.75
CA VAL A 341 -0.66 -35.40 16.81
C VAL A 341 -0.48 -33.86 16.84
N ALA A 342 -1.46 -33.10 16.38
CA ALA A 342 -1.53 -31.66 16.43
C ALA A 342 -0.43 -30.88 15.66
N LYS A 343 0.25 -31.51 14.67
CA LYS A 343 1.30 -30.83 13.86
C LYS A 343 0.77 -29.56 13.18
N SER A 344 -0.33 -29.66 12.43
CA SER A 344 -0.93 -28.54 11.72
C SER A 344 -1.44 -27.43 12.67
N GLN A 345 -1.91 -27.79 13.86
CA GLN A 345 -2.32 -26.81 14.88
C GLN A 345 -1.12 -26.02 15.42
N LEU A 346 0.00 -26.71 15.66
CA LEU A 346 1.24 -26.07 16.08
C LEU A 346 1.77 -25.12 14.99
N LEU A 347 1.78 -25.55 13.72
CA LEU A 347 2.21 -24.71 12.59
C LEU A 347 1.34 -23.48 12.43
N ASN A 348 0.01 -23.63 12.49
CA ASN A 348 -0.91 -22.50 12.40
C ASN A 348 -0.76 -21.52 13.58
N TYR A 349 -0.55 -22.03 14.79
CA TYR A 349 -0.27 -21.19 15.95
C TYR A 349 1.02 -20.39 15.77
N MET A 350 2.08 -21.05 15.30
CA MET A 350 3.39 -20.43 15.10
C MET A 350 3.37 -19.38 13.99
N SER A 351 2.64 -19.61 12.90
CA SER A 351 2.49 -18.62 11.83
C SER A 351 1.75 -17.35 12.30
N LYS A 352 0.81 -17.48 13.23
CA LYS A 352 0.11 -16.33 13.83
C LYS A 352 0.95 -15.60 14.89
N LEU A 353 1.79 -16.34 15.62
CA LEU A 353 2.66 -15.77 16.66
C LEU A 353 3.86 -15.04 16.05
N SER A 354 4.40 -15.58 14.96
CA SER A 354 5.58 -15.01 14.31
C SER A 354 5.22 -13.74 13.57
N PRO A 355 6.03 -12.68 13.73
CA PRO A 355 5.96 -11.53 12.84
C PRO A 355 6.19 -11.98 11.40
N ARG A 356 5.36 -11.46 10.47
CA ARG A 356 5.38 -11.89 9.06
C ARG A 356 5.28 -13.41 8.89
N GLY A 357 4.56 -14.07 9.80
CA GLY A 357 4.29 -15.49 9.70
C GLY A 357 3.33 -15.78 8.56
N MET A 358 3.72 -16.66 7.65
CA MET A 358 2.88 -17.12 6.54
C MET A 358 2.58 -18.60 6.70
N PHE A 359 1.34 -19.00 6.38
CA PHE A 359 0.93 -20.41 6.39
C PHE A 359 0.60 -20.86 4.96
N ALA A 360 1.12 -22.00 4.57
CA ALA A 360 0.86 -22.59 3.27
C ALA A 360 0.62 -24.12 3.41
N THR A 361 -0.17 -24.67 2.51
CA THR A 361 -0.43 -26.12 2.44
C THR A 361 0.18 -26.70 1.16
N GLY A 362 1.07 -27.65 1.28
CA GLY A 362 1.82 -28.25 0.17
C GLY A 362 0.96 -28.83 -0.96
N GLY A 363 -0.25 -29.31 -0.64
CA GLY A 363 -1.18 -29.83 -1.66
C GLY A 363 -1.80 -28.76 -2.57
N GLY A 364 -1.71 -27.48 -2.19
CA GLY A 364 -2.30 -26.35 -2.92
C GLY A 364 -1.31 -25.33 -3.46
N VAL A 365 -0.02 -25.49 -3.17
CA VAL A 365 1.01 -24.52 -3.53
C VAL A 365 1.96 -25.07 -4.58
N SER A 366 2.16 -24.32 -5.67
CA SER A 366 3.19 -24.59 -6.68
C SER A 366 4.56 -24.01 -6.25
N GLY A 367 5.66 -24.44 -6.87
CA GLY A 367 6.98 -23.88 -6.63
C GLY A 367 7.04 -22.36 -6.84
N ALA A 368 6.27 -21.85 -7.78
CA ALA A 368 6.09 -20.42 -8.01
C ALA A 368 5.37 -19.73 -6.84
N GLY A 369 4.36 -20.35 -6.25
CA GLY A 369 3.67 -19.85 -5.06
C GLY A 369 4.53 -19.92 -3.79
N LEU A 370 5.50 -20.83 -3.74
CA LEU A 370 6.48 -20.88 -2.64
C LEU A 370 7.57 -19.82 -2.80
N THR A 371 8.01 -19.56 -4.02
CA THR A 371 9.17 -18.70 -4.31
C THR A 371 8.75 -17.38 -4.94
N ALA A 372 8.65 -17.29 -6.25
CA ALA A 372 8.13 -16.13 -6.97
C ALA A 372 7.70 -16.53 -8.38
N ALA A 373 6.64 -15.88 -8.87
CA ALA A 373 6.14 -16.01 -10.22
C ALA A 373 6.30 -14.70 -11.01
N ALA A 374 6.70 -14.82 -12.30
CA ALA A 374 6.48 -13.73 -13.24
C ALA A 374 5.13 -13.99 -13.93
N VAL A 375 4.14 -13.19 -13.59
CA VAL A 375 2.78 -13.27 -14.14
C VAL A 375 2.64 -12.18 -15.19
N ARG A 376 2.08 -12.54 -16.35
CA ARG A 376 1.74 -11.53 -17.36
C ARG A 376 0.59 -10.69 -16.82
N ASP A 377 0.85 -9.42 -16.68
CA ASP A 377 -0.08 -8.49 -16.10
C ASP A 377 -0.49 -7.43 -17.12
N ASP A 378 -1.77 -7.38 -17.43
CA ASP A 378 -2.37 -6.27 -18.19
C ASP A 378 -2.69 -5.08 -17.28
N PHE A 379 -2.33 -5.16 -16.00
CA PHE A 379 -2.52 -4.17 -14.97
C PHE A 379 -1.67 -2.92 -15.25
N GLY A 380 -2.30 -1.76 -15.32
CA GLY A 380 -1.65 -0.51 -15.68
C GLY A 380 -1.39 -0.31 -17.18
N GLY A 381 -2.01 -1.10 -18.06
CA GLY A 381 -2.09 -0.81 -19.50
C GLY A 381 -0.83 -1.10 -20.32
N GLY A 382 -0.06 -2.14 -19.96
CA GLY A 382 1.20 -2.40 -20.67
C GLY A 382 1.51 -3.84 -21.09
N GLY A 383 0.71 -4.83 -20.69
CA GLY A 383 0.94 -6.25 -21.04
C GLY A 383 2.33 -6.79 -20.68
N ARG A 384 2.94 -6.25 -19.61
CA ARG A 384 4.27 -6.63 -19.14
C ARG A 384 4.20 -7.69 -18.05
N PHE A 385 5.34 -8.32 -17.78
CA PHE A 385 5.42 -9.26 -16.67
C PHE A 385 5.61 -8.50 -15.35
N ALA A 386 4.74 -8.79 -14.37
CA ALA A 386 4.89 -8.38 -12.98
C ALA A 386 5.44 -9.53 -12.15
N LEU A 387 6.24 -9.23 -11.13
CA LEU A 387 6.76 -10.21 -10.20
C LEU A 387 5.80 -10.35 -9.03
N GLU A 388 5.26 -11.55 -8.83
CA GLU A 388 4.45 -11.92 -7.67
C GLU A 388 5.33 -12.70 -6.70
N ALA A 389 5.46 -12.18 -5.47
CA ALA A 389 6.24 -12.83 -4.43
C ALA A 389 5.46 -14.00 -3.83
N GLY A 390 6.13 -15.13 -3.63
CA GLY A 390 5.56 -16.31 -2.98
C GLY A 390 5.73 -16.27 -1.44
N VAL A 391 5.36 -17.37 -0.79
CA VAL A 391 5.34 -17.51 0.67
C VAL A 391 6.70 -17.20 1.31
N LEU A 392 7.81 -17.70 0.76
CA LEU A 392 9.14 -17.52 1.35
C LEU A 392 9.61 -16.05 1.33
N PRO A 393 9.55 -15.31 0.21
CA PRO A 393 9.87 -13.88 0.20
C PRO A 393 8.93 -13.04 1.09
N LEU A 394 7.63 -13.37 1.13
CA LEU A 394 6.66 -12.68 1.98
C LEU A 394 6.94 -12.86 3.47
N SER A 395 7.58 -13.98 3.83
CA SER A 395 7.99 -14.29 5.21
C SER A 395 9.39 -13.76 5.57
N ASP A 396 9.99 -12.88 4.75
CA ASP A 396 11.36 -12.37 5.04
C ASP A 396 11.44 -11.78 6.45
N ARG A 397 12.39 -12.24 7.25
CA ARG A 397 12.55 -11.95 8.68
C ARG A 397 11.40 -12.44 9.59
N GLY A 398 10.70 -13.46 9.16
CA GLY A 398 9.61 -14.10 9.88
C GLY A 398 9.69 -15.61 9.78
N MET A 399 8.51 -16.25 9.66
CA MET A 399 8.38 -17.70 9.60
C MET A 399 7.45 -18.13 8.48
N ALA A 400 7.89 -19.09 7.67
CA ALA A 400 7.05 -19.78 6.69
C ALA A 400 6.65 -21.15 7.24
N ALA A 401 5.40 -21.31 7.63
CA ALA A 401 4.85 -22.59 8.08
C ALA A 401 4.23 -23.33 6.89
N ILE A 402 4.80 -24.45 6.51
CA ILE A 402 4.36 -25.25 5.36
C ILE A 402 3.82 -26.58 5.88
N ASP A 403 2.52 -26.77 5.78
CA ASP A 403 1.86 -28.03 6.12
C ASP A 403 1.84 -28.98 4.91
N GLU A 404 1.70 -30.29 5.17
CA GLU A 404 1.68 -31.32 4.13
C GLU A 404 2.86 -31.23 3.14
N PHE A 405 4.06 -31.01 3.65
CA PHE A 405 5.29 -30.85 2.85
C PHE A 405 5.58 -32.02 1.90
N ASP A 406 5.15 -33.22 2.25
CA ASP A 406 5.25 -34.44 1.45
C ASP A 406 4.45 -34.38 0.14
N LYS A 407 3.38 -33.58 0.10
CA LYS A 407 2.55 -33.40 -1.11
C LYS A 407 3.15 -32.45 -2.14
N ILE A 408 4.19 -31.70 -1.80
CA ILE A 408 4.90 -30.84 -2.74
C ILE A 408 5.70 -31.71 -3.72
N SER A 409 5.62 -31.39 -5.02
CA SER A 409 6.37 -32.11 -6.05
C SER A 409 7.90 -32.01 -5.81
N ALA A 410 8.66 -32.99 -6.29
CA ALA A 410 10.13 -32.97 -6.16
C ALA A 410 10.76 -31.75 -6.84
N GLU A 411 10.22 -31.30 -7.98
CA GLU A 411 10.67 -30.12 -8.72
C GLU A 411 10.41 -28.84 -7.93
N ASP A 412 9.22 -28.71 -7.34
CA ASP A 412 8.85 -27.55 -6.54
C ASP A 412 9.68 -27.46 -5.25
N ARG A 413 9.95 -28.61 -4.60
CA ARG A 413 10.85 -28.65 -3.43
C ARG A 413 12.27 -28.19 -3.77
N ALA A 414 12.76 -28.54 -4.96
CA ALA A 414 14.09 -28.10 -5.39
C ALA A 414 14.21 -26.57 -5.52
N THR A 415 13.12 -25.88 -5.84
CA THR A 415 13.12 -24.40 -5.91
C THR A 415 13.27 -23.72 -4.55
N MET A 416 12.96 -24.41 -3.45
CA MET A 416 13.11 -23.89 -2.08
C MET A 416 14.57 -23.92 -1.59
N HIS A 417 15.43 -24.82 -2.10
CA HIS A 417 16.79 -24.97 -1.62
C HIS A 417 17.61 -23.68 -1.63
N PRO A 418 17.68 -22.93 -2.74
CA PRO A 418 18.39 -21.65 -2.75
C PRO A 418 17.84 -20.64 -1.76
N ALA A 419 16.52 -20.59 -1.63
CA ALA A 419 15.84 -19.68 -0.72
C ALA A 419 16.18 -20.00 0.75
N MET A 420 16.20 -21.27 1.14
CA MET A 420 16.50 -21.70 2.52
C MET A 420 17.99 -21.65 2.84
N GLU A 421 18.85 -21.95 1.89
CA GLU A 421 20.30 -22.02 2.11
C GLU A 421 20.98 -20.65 1.97
N GLN A 422 20.73 -19.97 0.84
CA GLN A 422 21.36 -18.69 0.52
C GLN A 422 20.58 -17.48 1.06
N GLN A 423 19.36 -17.69 1.58
CA GLN A 423 18.47 -16.67 2.10
C GLN A 423 18.12 -15.57 1.05
N ARG A 424 18.22 -15.92 -0.20
CA ARG A 424 17.89 -15.07 -1.34
C ARG A 424 17.38 -15.91 -2.51
N LEU A 425 16.54 -15.30 -3.31
CA LEU A 425 15.99 -15.90 -4.50
C LEU A 425 16.21 -14.97 -5.68
N ASP A 426 16.99 -15.43 -6.65
CA ASP A 426 17.22 -14.70 -7.89
C ASP A 426 16.18 -15.15 -8.92
N VAL A 427 15.32 -14.23 -9.34
CA VAL A 427 14.29 -14.47 -10.35
C VAL A 427 14.69 -13.80 -11.66
N SER A 428 14.73 -14.60 -12.73
CA SER A 428 14.95 -14.10 -14.09
C SER A 428 13.91 -14.75 -15.01
N LYS A 429 12.72 -14.16 -15.08
CA LYS A 429 11.61 -14.63 -15.92
C LYS A 429 10.89 -13.45 -16.59
N GLY A 430 10.44 -13.62 -17.83
CA GLY A 430 9.66 -12.60 -18.54
C GLY A 430 10.37 -11.26 -18.75
N GLY A 431 11.71 -11.23 -18.78
CA GLY A 431 12.49 -10.00 -18.88
C GLY A 431 12.69 -9.26 -17.54
N VAL A 432 12.06 -9.71 -16.46
CA VAL A 432 12.24 -9.16 -15.11
C VAL A 432 13.38 -9.91 -14.43
N LYS A 433 14.37 -9.17 -13.93
CA LYS A 433 15.44 -9.69 -13.07
C LYS A 433 15.31 -9.03 -11.70
N ALA A 434 15.10 -9.84 -10.68
CA ALA A 434 15.01 -9.34 -9.31
C ALA A 434 15.61 -10.35 -8.34
N THR A 435 16.24 -9.85 -7.30
CA THR A 435 16.70 -10.63 -6.15
C THR A 435 15.80 -10.37 -4.97
N LEU A 436 15.10 -11.39 -4.50
CA LEU A 436 14.22 -11.33 -3.34
C LEU A 436 14.94 -11.91 -2.13
N ASN A 437 14.81 -11.24 -0.99
CA ASN A 437 15.31 -11.79 0.27
C ASN A 437 14.34 -12.84 0.83
N THR A 438 14.88 -13.92 1.39
CA THR A 438 14.11 -15.04 1.98
C THR A 438 14.74 -15.47 3.31
N ARG A 439 15.08 -14.49 4.14
CA ARG A 439 15.65 -14.71 5.48
C ARG A 439 14.52 -15.07 6.43
N CYS A 440 14.03 -16.29 6.36
CA CYS A 440 12.93 -16.78 7.16
C CYS A 440 13.22 -18.15 7.75
N ALA A 441 12.62 -18.45 8.90
CA ALA A 441 12.56 -19.79 9.45
C ALA A 441 11.45 -20.58 8.74
N VAL A 442 11.71 -21.84 8.40
CA VAL A 442 10.75 -22.74 7.72
C VAL A 442 10.50 -23.95 8.60
#